data_bc67bb30ab65e39dafd48c7d340066c3
#
_entry.id   bc67bb30ab65e39dafd48c7d340066c3
#
_cell.length_a   1.000
_cell.length_b   1.000
_cell.length_c   1.000
_cell.angle_alpha   90.00
_cell.angle_beta   90.00
_cell.angle_gamma   90.00
#
_symmetry.space_group_name_H-M   'P 1'
#
loop_
_entity.id
_entity.type
_entity.pdbx_description
1 polymer ?
#
loop_
_entity_poly.entity_id
_entity_poly.type
_entity_poly.pdbx_seq_one_letter_code
_entity_poly.pdbx_strand_id
1 'polypeptide(L)'
;MTDLEIAKGVTLQPIQNIAEKFGVDPESIEMYGKYKAKLPLQAIDKAKAEQSNLILVSAISPTPAGEGKTTMSIGLTEGLNRLGKKTTVVLREPSLGPVFGIKGGATGGGHSQVLPMEDINLHFTGDFAAIEKAHNLLSAVIDNNIQSKTRSLRLDPRTIGWKRVMDMNDRSLRHIIVGLGGTTSGIPRETGFDITAASEIMAILCLAEDLNDLKKRLGNIFVGYTFDKEPIYAKDLKAEGAMTALLKDAIKPNLVQTIEGNPAIIHGGPFANIAQGTNSVIATRMGMSHSDYTVTEAGFGFDLGAEKFFDIKCQSAGLKPKAVVLTATIRALKYHGGADLKSLTEPNVDALKKGLPNLEKHLENIAKFNVVPVIAINRFVTDTDEEIEVIQELAQSKGVRVALAEVWAKGGEGAEALAQHIIEVVESGTSNFTPLYNWESSVMDKIATIATEIYGAEHVDYTSKAKAHLRKIANLGLDHLPVCIAKTQKSLSDNPKLLGRPKDFIITVREIEIAVGAGFLVPITGDIMRMPGLPATPSSEGIDVNDDGEITGLF
;
A
#
# COMPACT_ATOMS: atom_id res chain seq x y z
N MET A 1 -17.72 -18.17 -14.49
CA MET A 1 -16.32 -18.58 -14.24
C MET A 1 -15.80 -17.78 -13.07
N THR A 2 -15.13 -18.42 -12.13
CA THR A 2 -14.40 -17.77 -11.03
C THR A 2 -13.11 -17.14 -11.55
N ASP A 3 -12.50 -16.25 -10.77
CA ASP A 3 -11.22 -15.63 -11.13
C ASP A 3 -10.12 -16.69 -11.33
N LEU A 4 -10.13 -17.75 -10.52
CA LEU A 4 -9.21 -18.89 -10.65
C LEU A 4 -9.43 -19.68 -11.95
N GLU A 5 -10.68 -19.94 -12.33
CA GLU A 5 -11.01 -20.65 -13.59
C GLU A 5 -10.55 -19.82 -14.81
N ILE A 6 -10.75 -18.51 -14.78
CA ILE A 6 -10.29 -17.60 -15.84
C ILE A 6 -8.74 -17.65 -15.92
N ALA A 7 -8.06 -17.57 -14.78
CA ALA A 7 -6.60 -17.63 -14.71
C ALA A 7 -6.04 -18.96 -15.25
N LYS A 8 -6.66 -20.10 -14.89
CA LYS A 8 -6.26 -21.44 -15.38
C LYS A 8 -6.50 -21.64 -16.88
N GLY A 9 -7.44 -20.89 -17.48
CA GLY A 9 -7.71 -20.92 -18.92
C GLY A 9 -6.66 -20.25 -19.79
N VAL A 10 -5.67 -19.55 -19.21
CA VAL A 10 -4.66 -18.78 -19.94
C VAL A 10 -3.35 -19.56 -20.09
N THR A 11 -2.80 -19.57 -21.30
CA THR A 11 -1.46 -20.12 -21.54
C THR A 11 -0.40 -19.07 -21.21
N LEU A 12 0.31 -19.27 -20.10
CA LEU A 12 1.38 -18.35 -19.67
C LEU A 12 2.60 -18.43 -20.60
N GLN A 13 3.18 -17.26 -20.89
CA GLN A 13 4.46 -17.16 -21.58
C GLN A 13 5.62 -17.41 -20.60
N PRO A 14 6.73 -18.02 -21.04
CA PRO A 14 7.96 -18.06 -20.25
C PRO A 14 8.40 -16.66 -19.82
N ILE A 15 8.90 -16.53 -18.59
CA ILE A 15 9.25 -15.20 -18.03
C ILE A 15 10.36 -14.49 -18.80
N GLN A 16 11.22 -15.23 -19.51
CA GLN A 16 12.24 -14.67 -20.38
C GLN A 16 11.63 -13.88 -21.55
N ASN A 17 10.52 -14.36 -22.14
CA ASN A 17 9.81 -13.63 -23.20
C ASN A 17 9.18 -12.35 -22.66
N ILE A 18 8.69 -12.38 -21.43
CA ILE A 18 8.15 -11.19 -20.76
C ILE A 18 9.27 -10.20 -20.44
N ALA A 19 10.44 -10.67 -20.01
CA ALA A 19 11.61 -9.82 -19.78
C ALA A 19 12.07 -9.12 -21.06
N GLU A 20 12.14 -9.86 -22.18
CA GLU A 20 12.47 -9.31 -23.49
C GLU A 20 11.44 -8.26 -23.93
N LYS A 21 10.14 -8.56 -23.82
CA LYS A 21 9.04 -7.61 -24.09
C LYS A 21 9.15 -6.36 -23.22
N PHE A 22 9.52 -6.52 -21.96
CA PHE A 22 9.74 -5.43 -21.03
C PHE A 22 10.96 -4.58 -21.43
N GLY A 23 11.96 -5.17 -22.05
CA GLY A 23 13.21 -4.52 -22.49
C GLY A 23 14.35 -4.72 -21.48
N VAL A 24 14.32 -5.82 -20.75
CA VAL A 24 15.39 -6.29 -19.87
C VAL A 24 15.99 -7.55 -20.49
N ASP A 25 17.32 -7.64 -20.50
CA ASP A 25 18.03 -8.82 -21.02
C ASP A 25 17.58 -10.08 -20.26
N PRO A 26 17.04 -11.09 -20.96
CA PRO A 26 16.60 -12.35 -20.35
C PRO A 26 17.69 -13.11 -19.59
N GLU A 27 18.96 -12.92 -19.94
CA GLU A 27 20.08 -13.55 -19.22
C GLU A 27 20.44 -12.84 -17.90
N SER A 28 19.96 -11.60 -17.73
CA SER A 28 20.23 -10.80 -16.52
C SER A 28 19.22 -11.02 -15.39
N ILE A 29 18.08 -11.65 -15.66
CA ILE A 29 17.05 -11.90 -14.66
C ILE A 29 17.35 -13.15 -13.83
N GLU A 30 16.91 -13.16 -12.58
CA GLU A 30 16.99 -14.35 -11.71
C GLU A 30 15.65 -15.08 -11.74
N MET A 31 15.58 -16.24 -12.43
CA MET A 31 14.34 -16.99 -12.56
C MET A 31 13.92 -17.69 -11.26
N TYR A 32 12.67 -17.52 -10.92
CA TYR A 32 11.97 -18.24 -9.85
C TYR A 32 10.92 -19.20 -10.46
N GLY A 33 11.40 -20.24 -11.12
CA GLY A 33 10.58 -21.13 -11.97
C GLY A 33 10.36 -20.53 -13.37
N LYS A 34 9.33 -21.01 -14.06
CA LYS A 34 9.11 -20.71 -15.48
C LYS A 34 8.45 -19.34 -15.73
N TYR A 35 7.70 -18.83 -14.75
CA TYR A 35 6.75 -17.71 -14.95
C TYR A 35 6.98 -16.51 -14.03
N LYS A 36 8.04 -16.53 -13.22
CA LYS A 36 8.42 -15.47 -12.29
C LYS A 36 9.92 -15.22 -12.34
N ALA A 37 10.36 -13.99 -12.13
CA ALA A 37 11.78 -13.67 -12.01
C ALA A 37 12.00 -12.43 -11.14
N LYS A 38 13.19 -12.31 -10.56
CA LYS A 38 13.70 -11.08 -9.98
C LYS A 38 14.39 -10.24 -11.04
N LEU A 39 14.10 -8.93 -11.02
CA LEU A 39 14.73 -7.95 -11.90
C LEU A 39 16.02 -7.40 -11.25
N PRO A 40 17.15 -7.33 -11.97
CA PRO A 40 18.37 -6.76 -11.43
C PRO A 40 18.24 -5.24 -11.23
N LEU A 41 18.73 -4.72 -10.10
CA LEU A 41 18.64 -3.28 -9.77
C LEU A 41 19.35 -2.41 -10.83
N GLN A 42 20.37 -2.95 -11.50
CA GLN A 42 21.12 -2.30 -12.56
C GLN A 42 20.29 -2.00 -13.81
N ALA A 43 19.13 -2.65 -13.97
CA ALA A 43 18.20 -2.37 -15.08
C ALA A 43 17.46 -1.04 -14.92
N ILE A 44 17.56 -0.37 -13.77
CA ILE A 44 16.96 0.95 -13.56
C ILE A 44 17.77 2.02 -14.31
N ASP A 45 17.14 2.66 -15.28
CA ASP A 45 17.66 3.83 -15.99
C ASP A 45 16.92 5.09 -15.51
N LYS A 46 17.58 5.88 -14.66
CA LYS A 46 16.98 7.08 -14.07
C LYS A 46 16.57 8.11 -15.11
N ALA A 47 17.35 8.27 -16.18
CA ALA A 47 17.05 9.26 -17.23
C ALA A 47 15.80 8.87 -18.04
N LYS A 48 15.62 7.57 -18.33
CA LYS A 48 14.40 7.07 -18.96
C LYS A 48 13.20 7.16 -18.02
N ALA A 49 13.40 6.84 -16.74
CA ALA A 49 12.34 6.92 -15.74
C ALA A 49 11.76 8.33 -15.62
N GLU A 50 12.58 9.38 -15.73
CA GLU A 50 12.13 10.78 -15.71
C GLU A 50 11.26 11.17 -16.92
N GLN A 51 11.37 10.44 -18.04
CA GLN A 51 10.58 10.66 -19.26
C GLN A 51 9.27 9.88 -19.29
N SER A 52 9.14 8.88 -18.46
CA SER A 52 7.95 8.03 -18.39
C SER A 52 6.79 8.73 -17.67
N ASN A 53 5.57 8.34 -18.03
CA ASN A 53 4.35 8.90 -17.48
C ASN A 53 3.83 8.01 -16.36
N LEU A 54 3.95 8.47 -15.11
CA LEU A 54 3.45 7.77 -13.94
C LEU A 54 1.97 8.09 -13.71
N ILE A 55 1.13 7.07 -13.67
CA ILE A 55 -0.31 7.16 -13.46
C ILE A 55 -0.66 6.47 -12.14
N LEU A 56 -1.33 7.20 -11.25
CA LEU A 56 -1.82 6.66 -9.98
C LEU A 56 -3.28 6.22 -10.10
N VAL A 57 -3.57 4.99 -9.72
CA VAL A 57 -4.95 4.51 -9.51
C VAL A 57 -5.27 4.55 -8.02
N SER A 58 -6.30 5.30 -7.67
CA SER A 58 -6.85 5.41 -6.32
C SER A 58 -8.36 5.20 -6.34
N ALA A 59 -9.03 5.38 -5.22
CA ALA A 59 -10.49 5.23 -5.14
C ALA A 59 -11.10 6.26 -4.18
N ILE A 60 -12.41 6.38 -4.23
CA ILE A 60 -13.22 7.01 -3.19
C ILE A 60 -13.13 6.22 -1.89
N SER A 61 -13.74 6.70 -0.80
CA SER A 61 -13.80 5.94 0.45
C SER A 61 -14.40 4.55 0.21
N PRO A 62 -13.71 3.46 0.63
CA PRO A 62 -14.12 2.11 0.22
C PRO A 62 -15.26 1.53 1.04
N THR A 63 -15.97 0.58 0.46
CA THR A 63 -16.79 -0.40 1.16
C THR A 63 -15.89 -1.48 1.81
N PRO A 64 -16.41 -2.31 2.70
CA PRO A 64 -15.67 -3.46 3.23
C PRO A 64 -15.15 -4.43 2.16
N ALA A 65 -15.85 -4.55 1.03
CA ALA A 65 -15.46 -5.41 -0.09
C ALA A 65 -14.32 -4.83 -0.95
N GLY A 66 -14.09 -3.51 -0.86
CA GLY A 66 -13.12 -2.80 -1.69
C GLY A 66 -13.71 -2.31 -3.01
N GLU A 67 -12.91 -1.53 -3.77
CA GLU A 67 -13.40 -0.81 -4.96
C GLU A 67 -12.76 -1.30 -6.28
N GLY A 68 -12.00 -2.39 -6.25
CA GLY A 68 -11.41 -3.00 -7.43
C GLY A 68 -10.23 -2.22 -8.04
N LYS A 69 -9.45 -1.47 -7.24
CA LYS A 69 -8.30 -0.69 -7.74
C LYS A 69 -7.27 -1.53 -8.49
N THR A 70 -6.92 -2.70 -7.98
CA THR A 70 -5.94 -3.59 -8.60
C THR A 70 -6.43 -4.07 -9.96
N THR A 71 -7.69 -4.52 -10.04
CA THR A 71 -8.35 -4.90 -11.31
C THR A 71 -8.37 -3.71 -12.27
N MET A 72 -8.68 -2.51 -11.78
CA MET A 72 -8.67 -1.27 -12.58
C MET A 72 -7.26 -0.93 -13.09
N SER A 73 -6.24 -1.07 -12.24
CA SER A 73 -4.84 -0.79 -12.62
C SER A 73 -4.35 -1.73 -13.72
N ILE A 74 -4.69 -3.01 -13.61
CA ILE A 74 -4.34 -4.02 -14.61
C ILE A 74 -5.12 -3.74 -15.91
N GLY A 75 -6.44 -3.58 -15.83
CA GLY A 75 -7.28 -3.29 -17.00
C GLY A 75 -6.86 -2.01 -17.73
N LEU A 76 -6.54 -0.94 -17.01
CA LEU A 76 -6.00 0.29 -17.62
C LEU A 76 -4.67 0.04 -18.32
N THR A 77 -3.78 -0.74 -17.70
CA THR A 77 -2.50 -1.10 -18.33
C THR A 77 -2.71 -1.85 -19.64
N GLU A 78 -3.65 -2.80 -19.65
CA GLU A 78 -4.02 -3.52 -20.88
C GLU A 78 -4.65 -2.58 -21.92
N GLY A 79 -5.56 -1.70 -21.51
CA GLY A 79 -6.18 -0.72 -22.39
C GLY A 79 -5.15 0.22 -23.04
N LEU A 80 -4.18 0.71 -22.27
CA LEU A 80 -3.08 1.54 -22.81
C LEU A 80 -2.20 0.76 -23.79
N ASN A 81 -1.85 -0.50 -23.48
CA ASN A 81 -1.08 -1.36 -24.41
C ASN A 81 -1.87 -1.64 -25.70
N ARG A 82 -3.18 -1.87 -25.64
CA ARG A 82 -4.04 -2.05 -26.82
C ARG A 82 -4.09 -0.80 -27.71
N LEU A 83 -3.97 0.39 -27.11
CA LEU A 83 -3.85 1.67 -27.84
C LEU A 83 -2.41 1.98 -28.28
N GLY A 84 -1.49 1.02 -28.20
CA GLY A 84 -0.11 1.13 -28.68
C GLY A 84 0.84 1.92 -27.75
N LYS A 85 0.44 2.18 -26.51
CA LYS A 85 1.31 2.81 -25.50
C LYS A 85 2.00 1.73 -24.69
N LYS A 86 3.33 1.65 -24.75
CA LYS A 86 4.10 0.68 -23.95
C LYS A 86 3.90 0.95 -22.47
N THR A 87 3.16 0.08 -21.79
CA THR A 87 2.70 0.29 -20.41
C THR A 87 3.02 -0.92 -19.54
N THR A 88 3.45 -0.65 -18.32
CA THR A 88 3.68 -1.66 -17.26
C THR A 88 2.89 -1.30 -16.01
N VAL A 89 2.25 -2.28 -15.40
CA VAL A 89 1.61 -2.14 -14.09
C VAL A 89 2.61 -2.48 -12.98
N VAL A 90 2.59 -1.70 -11.90
CA VAL A 90 3.43 -1.92 -10.71
C VAL A 90 2.53 -2.01 -9.48
N LEU A 91 2.51 -3.17 -8.86
CA LEU A 91 1.56 -3.53 -7.81
C LEU A 91 2.27 -3.88 -6.49
N ARG A 92 1.48 -3.96 -5.43
CA ARG A 92 1.93 -4.48 -4.14
C ARG A 92 1.84 -6.01 -4.13
N GLU A 93 2.76 -6.64 -3.39
CA GLU A 93 2.68 -8.05 -3.04
C GLU A 93 1.62 -8.24 -1.94
N PRO A 94 0.75 -9.26 -2.03
CA PRO A 94 -0.25 -9.55 -1.00
C PRO A 94 0.37 -10.17 0.25
N SER A 95 -0.17 -9.79 1.41
CA SER A 95 0.13 -10.43 2.70
C SER A 95 -0.77 -11.65 2.91
N LEU A 96 -0.23 -12.72 3.47
CA LEU A 96 -0.96 -13.98 3.71
C LEU A 96 -2.13 -13.79 4.69
N GLY A 97 -2.00 -12.93 5.69
CA GLY A 97 -3.07 -12.68 6.65
C GLY A 97 -4.40 -12.29 6.00
N PRO A 98 -4.46 -11.26 5.14
CA PRO A 98 -5.65 -10.94 4.36
C PRO A 98 -6.11 -12.06 3.43
N VAL A 99 -5.20 -12.77 2.76
CA VAL A 99 -5.52 -13.87 1.83
C VAL A 99 -6.28 -14.99 2.55
N PHE A 100 -5.80 -15.41 3.72
CA PHE A 100 -6.44 -16.45 4.53
C PHE A 100 -7.56 -15.91 5.45
N GLY A 101 -7.73 -14.58 5.53
CA GLY A 101 -8.74 -13.89 6.35
C GLY A 101 -10.05 -13.61 5.64
N ILE A 102 -10.31 -12.34 5.33
CA ILE A 102 -11.59 -11.88 4.73
C ILE A 102 -11.40 -11.43 3.29
N LYS A 103 -10.21 -10.93 2.93
CA LYS A 103 -9.98 -10.20 1.70
C LYS A 103 -9.30 -11.11 0.69
N GLY A 104 -9.85 -11.16 -0.53
CA GLY A 104 -9.21 -11.79 -1.66
C GLY A 104 -7.79 -11.30 -1.92
N GLY A 105 -7.02 -12.02 -2.72
CA GLY A 105 -5.66 -11.70 -3.09
C GLY A 105 -5.51 -10.36 -3.81
N ALA A 106 -4.28 -9.98 -4.11
CA ALA A 106 -3.95 -8.71 -4.78
C ALA A 106 -3.56 -8.93 -6.25
N THR A 107 -4.13 -9.92 -6.92
CA THR A 107 -3.83 -10.27 -8.33
C THR A 107 -4.81 -9.70 -9.34
N GLY A 108 -5.78 -8.88 -8.90
CA GLY A 108 -6.88 -8.43 -9.73
C GLY A 108 -8.02 -9.45 -9.78
N GLY A 109 -8.88 -9.38 -10.77
CA GLY A 109 -10.01 -10.29 -10.95
C GLY A 109 -10.58 -10.26 -12.37
N GLY A 110 -11.37 -11.29 -12.72
CA GLY A 110 -11.92 -11.46 -14.05
C GLY A 110 -10.86 -11.53 -15.13
N HIS A 111 -11.05 -10.78 -16.19
CA HIS A 111 -10.10 -10.65 -17.30
C HIS A 111 -9.02 -9.58 -17.08
N SER A 112 -8.90 -9.04 -15.86
CA SER A 112 -7.83 -8.11 -15.46
C SER A 112 -7.06 -8.68 -14.27
N GLN A 113 -6.18 -9.63 -14.54
CA GLN A 113 -5.36 -10.32 -13.53
C GLN A 113 -3.87 -10.29 -13.87
N VAL A 114 -3.02 -10.43 -12.84
CA VAL A 114 -1.60 -10.76 -12.95
C VAL A 114 -1.38 -12.22 -12.60
N LEU A 115 -0.50 -12.89 -13.34
CA LEU A 115 -0.32 -14.33 -13.29
C LEU A 115 1.18 -14.69 -13.11
N PRO A 116 1.51 -15.81 -12.44
CA PRO A 116 0.63 -16.85 -11.89
C PRO A 116 -0.04 -16.45 -10.58
N MET A 117 -1.39 -16.51 -10.53
CA MET A 117 -2.19 -16.01 -9.40
C MET A 117 -1.90 -16.76 -8.09
N GLU A 118 -1.84 -18.08 -8.13
CA GLU A 118 -1.62 -18.92 -6.94
C GLU A 118 -0.28 -18.57 -6.28
N ASP A 119 0.80 -18.50 -7.06
CA ASP A 119 2.14 -18.20 -6.55
C ASP A 119 2.18 -16.81 -5.91
N ILE A 120 1.59 -15.80 -6.58
CA ILE A 120 1.59 -14.41 -6.10
C ILE A 120 0.86 -14.28 -4.76
N ASN A 121 -0.26 -14.98 -4.60
CA ASN A 121 -1.08 -14.89 -3.39
C ASN A 121 -0.57 -15.74 -2.21
N LEU A 122 0.41 -16.60 -2.44
CA LEU A 122 1.00 -17.46 -1.39
C LEU A 122 2.45 -17.02 -1.09
N HIS A 123 3.42 -17.90 -1.32
CA HIS A 123 4.82 -17.58 -0.96
C HIS A 123 5.62 -16.81 -2.01
N PHE A 124 5.06 -16.60 -3.15
CA PHE A 124 5.59 -15.86 -4.31
C PHE A 124 7.09 -16.10 -4.58
N THR A 125 7.96 -15.20 -4.12
CA THR A 125 9.43 -15.31 -4.23
C THR A 125 10.13 -15.22 -2.88
N GLY A 126 9.37 -15.15 -1.79
CA GLY A 126 9.89 -15.17 -0.42
C GLY A 126 10.20 -13.80 0.19
N ASP A 127 9.77 -12.70 -0.42
CA ASP A 127 10.06 -11.35 0.08
C ASP A 127 9.49 -11.09 1.47
N PHE A 128 8.24 -11.46 1.71
CA PHE A 128 7.62 -11.36 3.05
C PHE A 128 8.36 -12.19 4.09
N ALA A 129 8.78 -13.41 3.74
CA ALA A 129 9.56 -14.27 4.64
C ALA A 129 10.92 -13.64 4.99
N ALA A 130 11.60 -13.02 4.02
CA ALA A 130 12.86 -12.32 4.22
C ALA A 130 12.68 -11.12 5.16
N ILE A 131 11.63 -10.31 4.95
CA ILE A 131 11.28 -9.16 5.81
C ILE A 131 11.00 -9.63 7.24
N GLU A 132 10.20 -10.69 7.41
CA GLU A 132 9.89 -11.29 8.70
C GLU A 132 11.16 -11.73 9.43
N LYS A 133 12.08 -12.43 8.75
CA LYS A 133 13.32 -12.89 9.35
C LYS A 133 14.27 -11.75 9.71
N ALA A 134 14.38 -10.72 8.86
CA ALA A 134 15.18 -9.53 9.17
C ALA A 134 14.62 -8.79 10.40
N HIS A 135 13.30 -8.65 10.49
CA HIS A 135 12.62 -8.00 11.61
C HIS A 135 12.82 -8.78 12.92
N ASN A 136 12.60 -10.07 12.88
CA ASN A 136 12.72 -10.94 14.06
C ASN A 136 14.19 -11.14 14.49
N LEU A 137 15.15 -11.04 13.56
CA LEU A 137 16.57 -10.99 13.89
C LEU A 137 16.88 -9.78 14.79
N LEU A 138 16.41 -8.58 14.46
CA LEU A 138 16.60 -7.41 15.30
C LEU A 138 15.98 -7.62 16.69
N SER A 139 14.77 -8.20 16.77
CA SER A 139 14.13 -8.54 18.05
C SER A 139 14.99 -9.47 18.90
N ALA A 140 15.59 -10.50 18.28
CA ALA A 140 16.46 -11.45 18.96
C ALA A 140 17.78 -10.79 19.41
N VAL A 141 18.36 -9.91 18.59
CA VAL A 141 19.58 -9.15 18.93
C VAL A 141 19.32 -8.20 20.10
N ILE A 142 18.16 -7.54 20.15
CA ILE A 142 17.75 -6.70 21.28
C ILE A 142 17.69 -7.52 22.57
N ASP A 143 16.97 -8.64 22.57
CA ASP A 143 16.85 -9.51 23.76
C ASP A 143 18.20 -10.09 24.18
N ASN A 144 19.06 -10.48 23.24
CA ASN A 144 20.43 -10.92 23.52
C ASN A 144 21.28 -9.79 24.15
N ASN A 145 21.14 -8.55 23.68
CA ASN A 145 21.87 -7.41 24.23
C ASN A 145 21.46 -7.12 25.68
N ILE A 146 20.16 -7.16 25.99
CA ILE A 146 19.64 -6.96 27.35
C ILE A 146 20.17 -8.03 28.30
N GLN A 147 20.25 -9.28 27.85
CA GLN A 147 20.73 -10.43 28.63
C GLN A 147 22.22 -10.45 28.83
N SER A 148 23.01 -9.78 27.95
CA SER A 148 24.46 -9.81 27.97
C SER A 148 25.05 -9.14 29.19
N LYS A 149 25.98 -9.81 29.87
CA LYS A 149 26.76 -9.24 31.00
C LYS A 149 27.95 -8.41 30.54
N THR A 150 28.48 -8.67 29.35
CA THR A 150 29.74 -8.10 28.87
C THR A 150 29.59 -7.13 27.70
N ARG A 151 28.50 -7.21 26.97
CA ARG A 151 28.26 -6.43 25.76
C ARG A 151 26.93 -5.62 25.79
N SER A 152 26.28 -5.56 26.95
CA SER A 152 25.05 -4.80 27.13
C SER A 152 25.29 -3.31 26.88
N LEU A 153 24.44 -2.72 26.05
CA LEU A 153 24.34 -1.26 25.89
C LEU A 153 23.52 -0.62 27.01
N ARG A 154 23.12 -1.40 28.02
CA ARG A 154 22.28 -0.95 29.15
C ARG A 154 20.91 -0.43 28.69
N LEU A 155 20.33 -1.06 27.65
CA LEU A 155 18.96 -0.79 27.23
C LEU A 155 17.98 -0.95 28.41
N ASP A 156 17.12 0.03 28.62
CA ASP A 156 16.00 -0.07 29.54
C ASP A 156 14.86 -0.88 28.89
N PRO A 157 14.58 -2.12 29.36
CA PRO A 157 13.57 -2.98 28.74
C PRO A 157 12.16 -2.36 28.65
N ARG A 158 11.87 -1.37 29.50
CA ARG A 158 10.59 -0.67 29.54
C ARG A 158 10.40 0.31 28.37
N THR A 159 11.48 0.68 27.69
CA THR A 159 11.48 1.66 26.60
C THR A 159 11.47 1.03 25.22
N ILE A 160 11.58 -0.29 25.13
CA ILE A 160 11.66 -1.02 23.88
C ILE A 160 10.28 -1.07 23.24
N GLY A 161 10.15 -0.38 22.10
CA GLY A 161 8.92 -0.41 21.27
C GLY A 161 8.91 -1.49 20.18
N TRP A 162 10.07 -2.10 19.92
CA TRP A 162 10.24 -3.08 18.84
C TRP A 162 9.59 -4.43 19.19
N LYS A 163 8.59 -4.82 18.42
CA LYS A 163 7.89 -6.10 18.55
C LYS A 163 8.51 -7.16 17.63
N ARG A 164 7.88 -8.31 17.52
CA ARG A 164 8.10 -9.32 16.48
C ARG A 164 7.06 -9.18 15.38
N VAL A 165 7.24 -9.86 14.27
CA VAL A 165 6.25 -9.91 13.20
C VAL A 165 6.00 -11.33 12.72
N MET A 166 4.79 -11.55 12.20
CA MET A 166 4.38 -12.77 11.50
C MET A 166 3.36 -12.41 10.44
N ASP A 167 3.49 -13.00 9.25
CA ASP A 167 2.58 -12.70 8.14
C ASP A 167 1.34 -13.59 8.16
N MET A 168 0.62 -13.55 9.29
CA MET A 168 -0.65 -14.23 9.49
C MET A 168 -1.52 -13.45 10.48
N ASN A 169 -2.84 -13.54 10.34
CA ASN A 169 -3.79 -12.94 11.28
C ASN A 169 -3.89 -13.80 12.54
N ASP A 170 -3.33 -13.32 13.65
CA ASP A 170 -3.41 -14.01 14.95
C ASP A 170 -3.62 -13.01 16.09
N ARG A 171 -4.87 -12.86 16.54
CA ARG A 171 -5.22 -11.96 17.65
C ARG A 171 -4.60 -12.32 18.99
N SER A 172 -4.22 -13.58 19.20
CA SER A 172 -3.63 -14.05 20.45
C SER A 172 -2.21 -13.53 20.66
N LEU A 173 -1.54 -13.11 19.58
CA LEU A 173 -0.18 -12.60 19.61
C LEU A 173 -0.07 -11.08 19.84
N ARG A 174 -1.19 -10.36 19.98
CA ARG A 174 -1.18 -8.89 20.20
C ARG A 174 -0.42 -8.48 21.45
N HIS A 175 -0.58 -9.25 22.52
CA HIS A 175 0.06 -9.03 23.81
C HIS A 175 0.53 -10.36 24.36
N ILE A 176 1.84 -10.51 24.52
CA ILE A 176 2.50 -11.70 25.05
C ILE A 176 3.59 -11.31 26.05
N ILE A 177 4.00 -12.27 26.85
CA ILE A 177 5.16 -12.13 27.72
C ILE A 177 6.29 -12.98 27.15
N VAL A 178 7.46 -12.38 26.92
CA VAL A 178 8.68 -13.09 26.51
C VAL A 178 9.66 -13.19 27.67
N GLY A 179 10.67 -14.08 27.53
CA GLY A 179 11.75 -14.23 28.51
C GLY A 179 11.39 -15.03 29.75
N LEU A 180 10.30 -15.81 29.72
CA LEU A 180 9.95 -16.74 30.80
C LEU A 180 10.86 -17.99 30.77
N GLY A 181 11.05 -18.64 31.92
CA GLY A 181 11.84 -19.89 32.03
C GLY A 181 13.16 -19.72 32.82
N GLY A 182 13.28 -18.63 33.59
CA GLY A 182 14.41 -18.38 34.50
C GLY A 182 15.56 -17.60 33.88
N THR A 183 16.67 -17.50 34.59
CA THR A 183 17.79 -16.59 34.30
C THR A 183 18.48 -16.81 32.96
N THR A 184 18.31 -17.97 32.35
CA THR A 184 18.92 -18.34 31.04
C THR A 184 18.01 -18.03 29.86
N SER A 185 16.71 -17.73 30.12
CA SER A 185 15.70 -17.57 29.08
C SER A 185 15.44 -16.10 28.70
N GLY A 186 16.09 -15.16 29.36
CA GLY A 186 15.95 -13.72 29.10
C GLY A 186 15.32 -12.94 30.25
N ILE A 187 14.98 -11.69 29.98
CA ILE A 187 14.33 -10.79 30.95
C ILE A 187 12.84 -10.74 30.61
N PRO A 188 11.95 -11.15 31.55
CA PRO A 188 10.52 -11.11 31.33
C PRO A 188 10.03 -9.70 31.04
N ARG A 189 9.32 -9.52 29.92
CA ARG A 189 8.70 -8.27 29.53
C ARG A 189 7.48 -8.49 28.64
N GLU A 190 6.53 -7.57 28.68
CA GLU A 190 5.44 -7.54 27.73
C GLU A 190 5.95 -7.11 26.35
N THR A 191 5.41 -7.74 25.32
CA THR A 191 5.63 -7.42 23.91
C THR A 191 4.44 -7.92 23.09
N GLY A 192 4.59 -8.08 21.78
CA GLY A 192 3.57 -8.64 20.89
C GLY A 192 4.12 -8.91 19.51
N PHE A 193 3.21 -9.24 18.61
CA PHE A 193 3.47 -9.35 17.19
C PHE A 193 2.62 -8.33 16.42
N ASP A 194 3.21 -7.74 15.39
CA ASP A 194 2.49 -7.04 14.34
C ASP A 194 2.48 -7.94 13.09
N ILE A 195 1.55 -7.72 12.15
CA ILE A 195 1.60 -8.41 10.86
C ILE A 195 2.76 -7.85 10.03
N THR A 196 3.44 -8.69 9.27
CA THR A 196 4.66 -8.31 8.51
C THR A 196 4.45 -7.09 7.60
N ALA A 197 3.28 -6.97 6.97
CA ALA A 197 2.90 -5.83 6.13
C ALA A 197 2.80 -4.49 6.89
N ALA A 198 2.65 -4.50 8.23
CA ALA A 198 2.61 -3.31 9.08
C ALA A 198 3.97 -2.97 9.69
N SER A 199 5.05 -3.71 9.35
CA SER A 199 6.37 -3.52 9.91
C SER A 199 7.11 -2.31 9.32
N GLU A 200 7.98 -1.70 10.12
CA GLU A 200 8.87 -0.65 9.64
C GLU A 200 9.83 -1.17 8.55
N ILE A 201 10.27 -2.44 8.63
CA ILE A 201 11.16 -3.02 7.61
C ILE A 201 10.46 -3.14 6.25
N MET A 202 9.17 -3.49 6.22
CA MET A 202 8.40 -3.45 4.97
C MET A 202 8.37 -2.03 4.38
N ALA A 203 8.16 -1.01 5.21
CA ALA A 203 8.18 0.38 4.78
C ALA A 203 9.58 0.81 4.30
N ILE A 204 10.63 0.41 5.01
CA ILE A 204 12.04 0.64 4.63
C ILE A 204 12.33 0.04 3.25
N LEU A 205 12.00 -1.23 3.02
CA LEU A 205 12.21 -1.90 1.73
C LEU A 205 11.53 -1.14 0.58
N CYS A 206 10.32 -0.65 0.83
CA CYS A 206 9.54 0.07 -0.19
C CYS A 206 10.02 1.50 -0.46
N LEU A 207 10.73 2.12 0.47
CA LEU A 207 11.27 3.48 0.32
C LEU A 207 12.76 3.52 0.02
N ALA A 208 13.47 2.39 0.14
CA ALA A 208 14.88 2.29 -0.22
C ALA A 208 15.10 2.49 -1.73
N GLU A 209 16.21 3.13 -2.08
CA GLU A 209 16.60 3.40 -3.45
C GLU A 209 17.60 2.37 -4.00
N ASP A 210 18.40 1.76 -3.12
CA ASP A 210 19.39 0.73 -3.41
C ASP A 210 19.79 -0.03 -2.14
N LEU A 211 20.73 -0.98 -2.25
CA LEU A 211 21.22 -1.76 -1.11
C LEU A 211 21.94 -0.92 -0.03
N ASN A 212 22.62 0.14 -0.42
CA ASN A 212 23.32 1.01 0.53
C ASN A 212 22.33 1.84 1.34
N ASP A 213 21.33 2.40 0.65
CA ASP A 213 20.24 3.13 1.31
C ASP A 213 19.41 2.19 2.20
N LEU A 214 19.10 0.97 1.75
CA LEU A 214 18.47 -0.06 2.57
C LEU A 214 19.24 -0.29 3.87
N LYS A 215 20.55 -0.55 3.79
CA LYS A 215 21.42 -0.78 4.96
C LYS A 215 21.43 0.42 5.90
N LYS A 216 21.55 1.64 5.37
CA LYS A 216 21.53 2.89 6.13
C LYS A 216 20.22 3.06 6.89
N ARG A 217 19.07 2.84 6.20
CA ARG A 217 17.74 2.93 6.80
C ARG A 217 17.55 1.88 7.91
N LEU A 218 17.94 0.64 7.66
CA LEU A 218 17.90 -0.43 8.67
C LEU A 218 18.73 -0.07 9.92
N GLY A 219 19.91 0.51 9.73
CA GLY A 219 20.73 0.98 10.83
C GLY A 219 20.12 2.11 11.66
N ASN A 220 19.27 2.92 11.06
CA ASN A 220 18.60 4.03 11.72
C ASN A 220 17.30 3.65 12.46
N ILE A 221 16.86 2.40 12.42
CA ILE A 221 15.69 1.95 13.19
C ILE A 221 15.91 2.29 14.67
N PHE A 222 14.97 3.04 15.25
CA PHE A 222 14.99 3.39 16.67
C PHE A 222 14.49 2.23 17.51
N VAL A 223 15.28 1.79 18.49
CA VAL A 223 14.98 0.63 19.35
C VAL A 223 14.38 1.02 20.69
N GLY A 224 14.99 1.99 21.37
CA GLY A 224 14.63 2.41 22.70
C GLY A 224 15.70 3.30 23.32
N TYR A 225 15.71 3.38 24.64
CA TYR A 225 16.70 4.18 25.39
C TYR A 225 17.49 3.32 26.35
N THR A 226 18.71 3.75 26.67
CA THR A 226 19.47 3.24 27.81
C THR A 226 18.85 3.71 29.14
N PHE A 227 19.27 3.13 30.28
CA PHE A 227 18.92 3.64 31.61
C PHE A 227 19.37 5.10 31.82
N ASP A 228 20.39 5.54 31.08
CA ASP A 228 20.91 6.91 31.10
C ASP A 228 20.19 7.85 30.10
N LYS A 229 19.10 7.36 29.48
CA LYS A 229 18.24 8.07 28.51
C LYS A 229 18.90 8.40 27.17
N GLU A 230 19.98 7.72 26.80
CA GLU A 230 20.58 7.82 25.48
C GLU A 230 19.79 6.98 24.47
N PRO A 231 19.47 7.51 23.26
CA PRO A 231 18.75 6.75 22.25
C PRO A 231 19.63 5.65 21.65
N ILE A 232 19.04 4.48 21.42
CA ILE A 232 19.70 3.33 20.78
C ILE A 232 19.00 3.01 19.45
N TYR A 233 19.83 2.80 18.44
CA TYR A 233 19.41 2.43 17.09
C TYR A 233 19.95 1.03 16.72
N ALA A 234 19.41 0.43 15.65
CA ALA A 234 19.83 -0.90 15.20
C ALA A 234 21.33 -0.97 14.84
N LYS A 235 21.93 0.13 14.35
CA LYS A 235 23.38 0.24 14.09
C LYS A 235 24.24 0.12 15.35
N ASP A 236 23.75 0.58 16.50
CA ASP A 236 24.46 0.47 17.78
C ASP A 236 24.54 -1.00 18.24
N LEU A 237 23.54 -1.79 17.82
CA LEU A 237 23.50 -3.25 18.00
C LEU A 237 24.22 -4.01 16.89
N LYS A 238 24.73 -3.33 15.84
CA LYS A 238 25.40 -3.90 14.67
C LYS A 238 24.54 -4.93 13.92
N ALA A 239 23.22 -4.71 13.88
CA ALA A 239 22.27 -5.63 13.27
C ALA A 239 22.04 -5.38 11.77
N GLU A 240 22.26 -4.15 11.30
CA GLU A 240 21.91 -3.68 9.95
C GLU A 240 22.57 -4.48 8.82
N GLY A 241 23.79 -4.95 9.02
CA GLY A 241 24.50 -5.74 8.02
C GLY A 241 23.86 -7.11 7.79
N ALA A 242 23.55 -7.83 8.87
CA ALA A 242 22.89 -9.14 8.80
C ALA A 242 21.44 -9.02 8.28
N MET A 243 20.71 -7.97 8.69
CA MET A 243 19.38 -7.67 8.18
C MET A 243 19.42 -7.40 6.68
N THR A 244 20.39 -6.61 6.19
CA THR A 244 20.57 -6.35 4.75
C THR A 244 20.89 -7.64 3.99
N ALA A 245 21.72 -8.52 4.55
CA ALA A 245 22.03 -9.81 3.92
C ALA A 245 20.79 -10.69 3.74
N LEU A 246 19.86 -10.70 4.71
CA LEU A 246 18.58 -11.39 4.59
C LEU A 246 17.67 -10.78 3.51
N LEU A 247 17.79 -9.48 3.26
CA LEU A 247 16.95 -8.72 2.32
C LEU A 247 17.58 -8.53 0.94
N LYS A 248 18.77 -9.06 0.66
CA LYS A 248 19.53 -8.79 -0.57
C LYS A 248 18.80 -9.20 -1.86
N ASP A 249 17.96 -10.23 -1.80
CA ASP A 249 17.14 -10.68 -2.92
C ASP A 249 15.72 -10.10 -2.86
N ALA A 250 15.20 -9.88 -1.66
CA ALA A 250 13.90 -9.25 -1.46
C ALA A 250 13.84 -7.79 -1.93
N ILE A 251 14.97 -7.07 -2.02
CA ILE A 251 15.01 -5.70 -2.55
C ILE A 251 14.80 -5.64 -4.08
N LYS A 252 15.03 -6.75 -4.79
CA LYS A 252 14.84 -6.84 -6.24
C LYS A 252 13.36 -7.00 -6.56
N PRO A 253 12.79 -6.20 -7.48
CA PRO A 253 11.38 -6.35 -7.87
C PRO A 253 11.10 -7.67 -8.58
N ASN A 254 9.87 -8.14 -8.45
CA ASN A 254 9.40 -9.37 -9.10
C ASN A 254 8.73 -9.04 -10.43
N LEU A 255 9.19 -9.67 -11.49
CA LEU A 255 8.57 -9.64 -12.82
C LEU A 255 7.61 -10.82 -12.97
N VAL A 256 6.41 -10.52 -13.41
CA VAL A 256 5.35 -11.47 -13.80
C VAL A 256 4.65 -10.94 -15.06
N GLN A 257 3.53 -11.53 -15.43
CA GLN A 257 2.75 -11.11 -16.58
C GLN A 257 1.30 -10.84 -16.23
N THR A 258 0.67 -9.98 -17.01
CA THR A 258 -0.78 -9.83 -16.98
C THR A 258 -1.44 -10.96 -17.77
N ILE A 259 -2.75 -11.11 -17.65
CA ILE A 259 -3.52 -12.11 -18.37
C ILE A 259 -3.42 -11.96 -19.90
N GLU A 260 -3.22 -10.73 -20.42
CA GLU A 260 -3.00 -10.44 -21.85
C GLU A 260 -1.50 -10.54 -22.25
N GLY A 261 -0.64 -11.01 -21.33
CA GLY A 261 0.79 -11.24 -21.62
C GLY A 261 1.63 -9.94 -21.67
N ASN A 262 1.24 -8.92 -20.92
CA ASN A 262 2.05 -7.71 -20.73
C ASN A 262 2.90 -7.80 -19.46
N PRO A 263 4.05 -7.10 -19.40
CA PRO A 263 4.87 -7.08 -18.19
C PRO A 263 4.14 -6.48 -16.99
N ALA A 264 4.27 -7.11 -15.84
CA ALA A 264 3.80 -6.61 -14.56
C ALA A 264 4.89 -6.77 -13.50
N ILE A 265 5.02 -5.79 -12.63
CA ILE A 265 5.98 -5.79 -11.52
C ILE A 265 5.23 -5.83 -10.21
N ILE A 266 5.62 -6.75 -9.32
CA ILE A 266 5.05 -6.86 -7.98
C ILE A 266 6.18 -6.74 -6.97
N HIS A 267 6.07 -5.79 -6.03
CA HIS A 267 7.14 -5.62 -5.03
C HIS A 267 6.68 -4.84 -3.81
N GLY A 268 6.89 -5.44 -2.64
CA GLY A 268 6.52 -4.87 -1.35
C GLY A 268 5.01 -4.77 -1.12
N GLY A 269 4.58 -4.79 0.12
CA GLY A 269 3.16 -4.83 0.47
C GLY A 269 2.81 -4.08 1.75
N PRO A 270 3.24 -2.82 1.95
CA PRO A 270 2.94 -2.09 3.18
C PRO A 270 1.45 -1.73 3.24
N PHE A 271 0.85 -1.84 4.44
CA PHE A 271 -0.53 -1.46 4.66
C PHE A 271 -0.73 0.06 4.62
N ALA A 272 -1.79 0.53 3.96
CA ALA A 272 -2.05 1.95 3.76
C ALA A 272 -2.64 2.67 4.98
N ASN A 273 -3.17 1.95 5.96
CA ASN A 273 -3.71 2.53 7.18
C ASN A 273 -2.65 2.80 8.27
N ILE A 274 -1.41 2.34 8.08
CA ILE A 274 -0.31 2.51 9.06
C ILE A 274 1.05 2.76 8.42
N ALA A 275 1.20 2.53 7.13
CA ALA A 275 2.40 2.81 6.34
C ALA A 275 2.00 3.54 5.06
N GLN A 276 2.94 3.78 4.15
CA GLN A 276 2.68 4.54 2.92
C GLN A 276 1.75 3.83 1.91
N GLY A 277 1.45 2.53 2.10
CA GLY A 277 0.41 1.81 1.36
C GLY A 277 0.59 1.70 -0.14
N THR A 278 1.82 1.76 -0.63
CA THR A 278 2.18 1.68 -2.06
C THR A 278 3.35 0.71 -2.25
N ASN A 279 3.53 0.20 -3.46
CA ASN A 279 4.71 -0.61 -3.81
C ASN A 279 6.02 0.19 -3.69
N SER A 280 7.15 -0.46 -3.93
CA SER A 280 8.45 0.15 -3.72
C SER A 280 8.80 1.25 -4.72
N VAL A 281 9.68 2.17 -4.31
CA VAL A 281 10.31 3.17 -5.18
C VAL A 281 11.10 2.48 -6.30
N ILE A 282 11.84 1.43 -5.95
CA ILE A 282 12.63 0.63 -6.91
C ILE A 282 11.73 0.05 -8.01
N ALA A 283 10.61 -0.59 -7.64
CA ALA A 283 9.68 -1.18 -8.60
C ALA A 283 9.03 -0.13 -9.50
N THR A 284 8.63 1.01 -8.94
CA THR A 284 8.08 2.13 -9.71
C THR A 284 9.10 2.67 -10.71
N ARG A 285 10.34 2.94 -10.27
CA ARG A 285 11.41 3.40 -11.17
C ARG A 285 11.79 2.34 -12.22
N MET A 286 11.73 1.06 -11.89
CA MET A 286 11.94 -0.04 -12.83
C MET A 286 10.88 -0.03 -13.94
N GLY A 287 9.60 0.07 -13.58
CA GLY A 287 8.50 0.22 -14.54
C GLY A 287 8.70 1.45 -15.44
N MET A 288 8.99 2.60 -14.84
CA MET A 288 9.24 3.85 -15.56
C MET A 288 10.48 3.81 -16.48
N SER A 289 11.51 3.02 -16.14
CA SER A 289 12.72 2.89 -16.96
C SER A 289 12.49 2.14 -18.28
N HIS A 290 11.44 1.33 -18.35
CA HIS A 290 11.20 0.40 -19.45
C HIS A 290 9.85 0.60 -20.16
N SER A 291 9.06 1.60 -19.76
CA SER A 291 7.72 1.85 -20.29
C SER A 291 7.44 3.34 -20.49
N ASP A 292 6.63 3.66 -21.51
CA ASP A 292 6.16 5.04 -21.76
C ASP A 292 5.16 5.48 -20.68
N TYR A 293 4.37 4.52 -20.19
CA TYR A 293 3.41 4.69 -19.11
C TYR A 293 3.64 3.65 -18.02
N THR A 294 3.59 4.08 -16.77
CA THR A 294 3.65 3.19 -15.61
C THR A 294 2.41 3.42 -14.77
N VAL A 295 1.60 2.38 -14.63
CA VAL A 295 0.39 2.41 -13.81
C VAL A 295 0.70 1.81 -12.45
N THR A 296 0.38 2.53 -11.39
CA THR A 296 0.54 2.07 -10.01
C THR A 296 -0.71 2.35 -9.19
N GLU A 297 -0.83 1.73 -8.03
CA GLU A 297 -1.97 1.93 -7.13
C GLU A 297 -1.54 2.37 -5.73
N ALA A 298 -2.46 3.02 -5.01
CA ALA A 298 -2.36 3.29 -3.59
C ALA A 298 -3.49 2.62 -2.82
N GLY A 299 -3.21 2.11 -1.62
CA GLY A 299 -4.17 1.37 -0.81
C GLY A 299 -5.32 2.23 -0.28
N PHE A 300 -6.50 1.63 -0.12
CA PHE A 300 -7.73 2.28 0.35
C PHE A 300 -8.18 3.48 -0.49
N GLY A 301 -8.75 4.51 0.13
CA GLY A 301 -9.18 5.73 -0.53
C GLY A 301 -8.05 6.72 -0.77
N PHE A 302 -8.33 7.73 -1.59
CA PHE A 302 -7.37 8.78 -1.91
C PHE A 302 -6.89 9.53 -0.65
N ASP A 303 -7.75 9.70 0.33
CA ASP A 303 -7.46 10.32 1.62
C ASP A 303 -6.40 9.61 2.46
N LEU A 304 -6.13 8.34 2.18
CA LEU A 304 -5.13 7.54 2.90
C LEU A 304 -3.93 7.18 2.04
N GLY A 305 -4.10 6.21 1.15
CA GLY A 305 -2.97 5.68 0.38
C GLY A 305 -2.41 6.69 -0.61
N ALA A 306 -3.26 7.44 -1.30
CA ALA A 306 -2.79 8.39 -2.31
C ALA A 306 -2.16 9.64 -1.68
N GLU A 307 -2.71 10.17 -0.58
CA GLU A 307 -2.06 11.24 0.18
C GLU A 307 -0.61 10.86 0.53
N LYS A 308 -0.40 9.67 1.10
CA LYS A 308 0.94 9.17 1.46
C LYS A 308 1.83 8.88 0.25
N PHE A 309 1.23 8.43 -0.85
CA PHE A 309 1.96 8.28 -2.10
C PHE A 309 2.54 9.61 -2.55
N PHE A 310 1.76 10.69 -2.50
CA PHE A 310 2.20 12.02 -2.89
C PHE A 310 3.16 12.63 -1.88
N ASP A 311 2.79 12.71 -0.60
CA ASP A 311 3.53 13.46 0.42
C ASP A 311 4.73 12.71 0.99
N ILE A 312 4.79 11.37 0.86
CA ILE A 312 5.93 10.59 1.33
C ILE A 312 6.71 10.02 0.14
N LYS A 313 6.10 9.13 -0.65
CA LYS A 313 6.83 8.39 -1.69
C LYS A 313 7.30 9.30 -2.83
N CYS A 314 6.42 10.14 -3.37
CA CYS A 314 6.78 11.01 -4.49
C CYS A 314 7.81 12.05 -4.07
N GLN A 315 7.67 12.66 -2.89
CA GLN A 315 8.66 13.61 -2.39
C GLN A 315 10.02 12.95 -2.13
N SER A 316 10.05 11.78 -1.47
CA SER A 316 11.31 11.08 -1.17
C SER A 316 12.07 10.63 -2.41
N ALA A 317 11.35 10.25 -3.47
CA ALA A 317 11.91 9.64 -4.68
C ALA A 317 11.96 10.58 -5.91
N GLY A 318 11.47 11.82 -5.78
CA GLY A 318 11.41 12.78 -6.89
C GLY A 318 10.43 12.37 -8.00
N LEU A 319 9.41 11.55 -7.68
CA LEU A 319 8.43 11.08 -8.66
C LEU A 319 7.41 12.19 -8.97
N LYS A 320 6.98 12.27 -10.24
CA LYS A 320 6.04 13.29 -10.72
C LYS A 320 4.87 12.64 -11.45
N PRO A 321 3.81 12.22 -10.73
CA PRO A 321 2.61 11.65 -11.36
C PRO A 321 1.96 12.61 -12.35
N LYS A 322 1.47 12.07 -13.48
CA LYS A 322 0.87 12.83 -14.58
C LYS A 322 -0.65 12.80 -14.58
N ALA A 323 -1.26 11.80 -13.96
CA ALA A 323 -2.71 11.69 -13.82
C ALA A 323 -3.07 10.83 -12.61
N VAL A 324 -4.28 11.02 -12.12
CA VAL A 324 -4.91 10.16 -11.12
C VAL A 324 -6.18 9.56 -11.72
N VAL A 325 -6.28 8.24 -11.71
CA VAL A 325 -7.53 7.53 -11.94
C VAL A 325 -8.24 7.38 -10.60
N LEU A 326 -9.38 8.03 -10.45
CA LEU A 326 -10.23 7.91 -9.26
C LEU A 326 -11.32 6.87 -9.52
N THR A 327 -11.12 5.66 -9.02
CA THR A 327 -12.10 4.58 -9.11
C THR A 327 -13.29 4.88 -8.21
N ALA A 328 -14.46 4.94 -8.80
CA ALA A 328 -15.73 5.07 -8.12
C ALA A 328 -16.62 3.87 -8.41
N THR A 329 -17.29 3.33 -7.39
CA THR A 329 -18.31 2.30 -7.56
C THR A 329 -19.66 2.83 -7.10
N ILE A 330 -20.71 2.43 -7.79
CA ILE A 330 -22.09 2.75 -7.40
C ILE A 330 -22.38 2.22 -5.99
N ARG A 331 -21.87 1.02 -5.67
CA ARG A 331 -22.01 0.41 -4.35
C ARG A 331 -21.41 1.28 -3.24
N ALA A 332 -20.18 1.80 -3.43
CA ALA A 332 -19.54 2.66 -2.43
C ALA A 332 -20.30 3.96 -2.24
N LEU A 333 -20.76 4.59 -3.33
CA LEU A 333 -21.55 5.82 -3.23
C LEU A 333 -22.88 5.59 -2.52
N LYS A 334 -23.62 4.51 -2.83
CA LYS A 334 -24.83 4.13 -2.08
C LYS A 334 -24.54 3.89 -0.60
N TYR A 335 -23.47 3.18 -0.27
CA TYR A 335 -23.04 2.94 1.11
C TYR A 335 -22.76 4.25 1.85
N HIS A 336 -21.98 5.13 1.23
CA HIS A 336 -21.67 6.45 1.79
C HIS A 336 -22.86 7.41 1.80
N GLY A 337 -23.91 7.12 1.05
CA GLY A 337 -25.20 7.78 1.09
C GLY A 337 -26.19 7.19 2.11
N GLY A 338 -25.75 6.19 2.89
CA GLY A 338 -26.50 5.61 4.00
C GLY A 338 -27.29 4.35 3.66
N ALA A 339 -27.09 3.73 2.48
CA ALA A 339 -27.68 2.44 2.17
C ALA A 339 -27.07 1.30 3.00
N ASP A 340 -27.88 0.30 3.35
CA ASP A 340 -27.42 -0.88 4.06
C ASP A 340 -26.48 -1.74 3.18
N LEU A 341 -25.46 -2.33 3.77
CA LEU A 341 -24.49 -3.20 3.07
C LEU A 341 -25.15 -4.37 2.32
N LYS A 342 -26.29 -4.87 2.81
CA LYS A 342 -27.00 -5.99 2.19
C LYS A 342 -27.81 -5.59 0.96
N SER A 343 -28.14 -4.30 0.80
CA SER A 343 -28.96 -3.76 -0.29
C SER A 343 -28.16 -2.99 -1.35
N LEU A 344 -26.82 -3.03 -1.30
CA LEU A 344 -25.98 -2.27 -2.24
C LEU A 344 -26.10 -2.73 -3.71
N THR A 345 -26.60 -3.93 -3.95
CA THR A 345 -26.86 -4.47 -5.28
C THR A 345 -28.22 -4.08 -5.84
N GLU A 346 -29.10 -3.51 -5.01
CA GLU A 346 -30.41 -3.03 -5.43
C GLU A 346 -30.32 -1.60 -5.98
N PRO A 347 -31.05 -1.23 -7.03
CA PRO A 347 -31.07 0.15 -7.53
C PRO A 347 -31.51 1.15 -6.46
N ASN A 348 -30.73 2.21 -6.24
CA ASN A 348 -31.06 3.24 -5.25
C ASN A 348 -30.37 4.58 -5.60
N VAL A 349 -30.97 5.32 -6.52
CA VAL A 349 -30.48 6.63 -7.00
C VAL A 349 -30.45 7.66 -5.88
N ASP A 350 -31.41 7.63 -4.93
CA ASP A 350 -31.44 8.59 -3.82
C ASP A 350 -30.25 8.41 -2.87
N ALA A 351 -29.92 7.17 -2.51
CA ALA A 351 -28.74 6.89 -1.71
C ALA A 351 -27.45 7.25 -2.47
N LEU A 352 -27.40 6.94 -3.76
CA LEU A 352 -26.27 7.32 -4.62
C LEU A 352 -26.05 8.84 -4.59
N LYS A 353 -27.09 9.65 -4.83
CA LYS A 353 -27.01 11.12 -4.80
C LYS A 353 -26.56 11.66 -3.46
N LYS A 354 -27.01 11.07 -2.34
CA LYS A 354 -26.54 11.41 -1.00
C LYS A 354 -25.06 11.07 -0.77
N GLY A 355 -24.52 10.09 -1.48
CA GLY A 355 -23.11 9.69 -1.40
C GLY A 355 -22.17 10.50 -2.28
N LEU A 356 -22.67 11.23 -3.29
CA LEU A 356 -21.84 12.03 -4.20
C LEU A 356 -20.89 13.01 -3.52
N PRO A 357 -21.23 13.64 -2.37
CA PRO A 357 -20.27 14.51 -1.66
C PRO A 357 -18.96 13.82 -1.26
N ASN A 358 -18.94 12.47 -1.10
CA ASN A 358 -17.70 11.73 -0.89
C ASN A 358 -16.81 11.75 -2.14
N LEU A 359 -17.38 11.50 -3.31
CA LEU A 359 -16.67 11.59 -4.59
C LEU A 359 -16.14 13.02 -4.82
N GLU A 360 -16.98 14.04 -4.58
CA GLU A 360 -16.57 15.45 -4.70
C GLU A 360 -15.38 15.78 -3.81
N LYS A 361 -15.39 15.31 -2.54
CA LYS A 361 -14.26 15.55 -1.62
C LYS A 361 -12.97 14.92 -2.12
N HIS A 362 -13.01 13.73 -2.69
CA HIS A 362 -11.83 13.10 -3.27
C HIS A 362 -11.31 13.83 -4.51
N LEU A 363 -12.19 14.38 -5.36
CA LEU A 363 -11.79 15.25 -6.47
C LEU A 363 -11.11 16.55 -5.98
N GLU A 364 -11.67 17.19 -4.97
CA GLU A 364 -11.06 18.34 -4.31
C GLU A 364 -9.68 18.02 -3.73
N ASN A 365 -9.53 16.83 -3.13
CA ASN A 365 -8.26 16.37 -2.59
C ASN A 365 -7.20 16.18 -3.68
N ILE A 366 -7.56 15.60 -4.83
CA ILE A 366 -6.64 15.45 -5.97
C ILE A 366 -6.18 16.80 -6.49
N ALA A 367 -7.09 17.76 -6.59
CA ALA A 367 -6.78 19.11 -7.07
C ALA A 367 -5.72 19.82 -6.20
N LYS A 368 -5.65 19.53 -4.89
CA LYS A 368 -4.64 20.11 -3.98
C LYS A 368 -3.21 19.69 -4.32
N PHE A 369 -3.03 18.59 -5.02
CA PHE A 369 -1.73 18.12 -5.50
C PHE A 369 -1.40 18.58 -6.93
N ASN A 370 -2.24 19.42 -7.56
CA ASN A 370 -2.10 19.92 -8.93
C ASN A 370 -1.93 18.81 -9.98
N VAL A 371 -2.63 17.69 -9.80
CA VAL A 371 -2.68 16.56 -10.73
C VAL A 371 -4.10 16.42 -11.27
N VAL A 372 -4.22 16.10 -12.56
CA VAL A 372 -5.54 15.98 -13.21
C VAL A 372 -6.18 14.64 -12.90
N PRO A 373 -7.43 14.61 -12.38
CA PRO A 373 -8.19 13.39 -12.18
C PRO A 373 -8.93 12.94 -13.44
N VAL A 374 -9.10 11.62 -13.56
CA VAL A 374 -10.08 10.98 -14.44
C VAL A 374 -10.90 10.02 -13.58
N ILE A 375 -12.22 10.14 -13.60
CA ILE A 375 -13.11 9.24 -12.89
C ILE A 375 -13.26 7.94 -13.69
N ALA A 376 -12.99 6.80 -13.07
CA ALA A 376 -13.29 5.48 -13.60
C ALA A 376 -14.48 4.90 -12.84
N ILE A 377 -15.64 4.79 -13.50
CA ILE A 377 -16.79 4.09 -12.95
C ILE A 377 -16.55 2.60 -13.13
N ASN A 378 -16.21 1.89 -12.05
CA ASN A 378 -16.01 0.45 -12.06
C ASN A 378 -17.39 -0.24 -12.06
N ARG A 379 -17.86 -0.63 -13.24
CA ARG A 379 -19.20 -1.17 -13.46
C ARG A 379 -19.34 -2.60 -12.97
N PHE A 380 -20.40 -2.85 -12.21
CA PHE A 380 -20.86 -4.20 -11.86
C PHE A 380 -22.15 -4.54 -12.61
N VAL A 381 -22.43 -5.83 -12.78
CA VAL A 381 -23.65 -6.32 -13.51
C VAL A 381 -24.96 -5.81 -12.91
N THR A 382 -24.96 -5.43 -11.63
CA THR A 382 -26.16 -4.93 -10.91
C THR A 382 -26.37 -3.43 -11.03
N ASP A 383 -25.40 -2.71 -11.62
CA ASP A 383 -25.47 -1.26 -11.74
C ASP A 383 -26.40 -0.86 -12.87
N THR A 384 -27.30 0.09 -12.63
CA THR A 384 -28.25 0.58 -13.62
C THR A 384 -27.69 1.76 -14.40
N ASP A 385 -28.18 1.95 -15.63
CA ASP A 385 -27.76 3.08 -16.46
C ASP A 385 -28.15 4.43 -15.81
N GLU A 386 -29.29 4.51 -15.11
CA GLU A 386 -29.71 5.70 -14.36
C GLU A 386 -28.71 6.05 -13.23
N GLU A 387 -28.21 5.05 -12.50
CA GLU A 387 -27.19 5.27 -11.47
C GLU A 387 -25.84 5.71 -12.06
N ILE A 388 -25.46 5.17 -13.22
CA ILE A 388 -24.24 5.57 -13.95
C ILE A 388 -24.35 7.02 -14.41
N GLU A 389 -25.50 7.42 -14.97
CA GLU A 389 -25.77 8.76 -15.48
C GLU A 389 -25.60 9.84 -14.40
N VAL A 390 -26.04 9.56 -13.17
CA VAL A 390 -25.86 10.48 -12.03
C VAL A 390 -24.37 10.82 -11.78
N ILE A 391 -23.47 9.84 -11.90
CA ILE A 391 -22.02 10.09 -11.74
C ILE A 391 -21.48 10.85 -12.94
N GLN A 392 -21.94 10.54 -14.15
CA GLN A 392 -21.53 11.24 -15.38
C GLN A 392 -21.97 12.72 -15.35
N GLU A 393 -23.17 13.02 -14.90
CA GLU A 393 -23.67 14.38 -14.71
C GLU A 393 -22.82 15.17 -13.71
N LEU A 394 -22.46 14.55 -12.58
CA LEU A 394 -21.55 15.17 -11.62
C LEU A 394 -20.18 15.46 -12.26
N ALA A 395 -19.60 14.50 -12.95
CA ALA A 395 -18.31 14.67 -13.63
C ALA A 395 -18.35 15.82 -14.63
N GLN A 396 -19.41 15.89 -15.45
CA GLN A 396 -19.63 16.97 -16.40
C GLN A 396 -19.75 18.34 -15.69
N SER A 397 -20.52 18.41 -14.60
CA SER A 397 -20.70 19.65 -13.83
C SER A 397 -19.38 20.17 -13.22
N LYS A 398 -18.44 19.26 -12.93
CA LYS A 398 -17.11 19.57 -12.39
C LYS A 398 -16.05 19.76 -13.48
N GLY A 399 -16.37 19.52 -14.75
CA GLY A 399 -15.41 19.56 -15.84
C GLY A 399 -14.34 18.46 -15.76
N VAL A 400 -14.67 17.33 -15.14
CA VAL A 400 -13.77 16.19 -14.97
C VAL A 400 -14.11 15.10 -15.99
N ARG A 401 -13.09 14.49 -16.62
CA ARG A 401 -13.29 13.36 -17.51
C ARG A 401 -13.78 12.14 -16.74
N VAL A 402 -14.72 11.40 -17.34
CA VAL A 402 -15.26 10.17 -16.77
C VAL A 402 -15.35 9.08 -17.83
N ALA A 403 -14.97 7.86 -17.47
CA ALA A 403 -15.15 6.68 -18.31
C ALA A 403 -15.86 5.57 -17.55
N LEU A 404 -16.73 4.86 -18.23
CA LEU A 404 -17.26 3.59 -17.77
C LEU A 404 -16.21 2.51 -18.02
N ALA A 405 -15.85 1.75 -16.98
CA ALA A 405 -14.83 0.71 -17.05
C ALA A 405 -15.44 -0.66 -16.73
N GLU A 406 -15.33 -1.58 -17.68
CA GLU A 406 -15.82 -2.96 -17.57
C GLU A 406 -14.65 -3.96 -17.51
N VAL A 407 -13.60 -3.59 -16.80
CA VAL A 407 -12.31 -4.30 -16.79
C VAL A 407 -12.38 -5.72 -16.26
N TRP A 408 -13.29 -6.01 -15.31
CA TRP A 408 -13.47 -7.37 -14.82
C TRP A 408 -14.02 -8.28 -15.93
N ALA A 409 -14.98 -7.81 -16.69
CA ALA A 409 -15.68 -8.62 -17.71
C ALA A 409 -14.91 -8.69 -19.03
N LYS A 410 -14.19 -7.61 -19.43
CA LYS A 410 -13.63 -7.43 -20.77
C LYS A 410 -12.12 -7.18 -20.80
N GLY A 411 -11.43 -7.19 -19.64
CA GLY A 411 -9.99 -6.90 -19.59
C GLY A 411 -9.64 -5.53 -20.17
N GLY A 412 -8.61 -5.45 -20.98
CA GLY A 412 -8.13 -4.22 -21.60
C GLY A 412 -9.13 -3.53 -22.51
N GLU A 413 -9.98 -4.29 -23.23
CA GLU A 413 -11.05 -3.74 -24.04
C GLU A 413 -12.01 -2.88 -23.19
N GLY A 414 -12.35 -3.36 -21.99
CA GLY A 414 -13.22 -2.64 -21.05
C GLY A 414 -12.59 -1.36 -20.46
N ALA A 415 -11.33 -1.09 -20.74
CA ALA A 415 -10.60 0.10 -20.27
C ALA A 415 -10.18 1.05 -21.40
N GLU A 416 -10.45 0.76 -22.68
CA GLU A 416 -9.95 1.58 -23.80
C GLU A 416 -10.41 3.05 -23.72
N ALA A 417 -11.68 3.31 -23.36
CA ALA A 417 -12.17 4.67 -23.18
C ALA A 417 -11.44 5.41 -22.02
N LEU A 418 -11.20 4.73 -20.92
CA LEU A 418 -10.41 5.26 -19.81
C LEU A 418 -8.96 5.55 -20.24
N ALA A 419 -8.34 4.60 -20.94
CA ALA A 419 -6.99 4.73 -21.47
C ALA A 419 -6.86 5.93 -22.41
N GLN A 420 -7.83 6.15 -23.29
CA GLN A 420 -7.87 7.31 -24.19
C GLN A 420 -7.89 8.62 -23.39
N HIS A 421 -8.72 8.72 -22.34
CA HIS A 421 -8.76 9.91 -21.48
C HIS A 421 -7.43 10.14 -20.74
N ILE A 422 -6.75 9.07 -20.30
CA ILE A 422 -5.43 9.18 -19.67
C ILE A 422 -4.38 9.69 -20.67
N ILE A 423 -4.38 9.19 -21.90
CA ILE A 423 -3.48 9.69 -22.96
C ILE A 423 -3.70 11.19 -23.18
N GLU A 424 -4.95 11.63 -23.33
CA GLU A 424 -5.30 13.05 -23.51
C GLU A 424 -4.85 13.93 -22.34
N VAL A 425 -5.03 13.45 -21.10
CA VAL A 425 -4.57 14.17 -19.89
C VAL A 425 -3.05 14.31 -19.89
N VAL A 426 -2.33 13.24 -20.18
CA VAL A 426 -0.86 13.25 -20.22
C VAL A 426 -0.35 14.17 -21.33
N GLU A 427 -0.91 14.08 -22.53
CA GLU A 427 -0.51 14.89 -23.70
C GLU A 427 -0.85 16.37 -23.52
N SER A 428 -1.86 16.71 -22.71
CA SER A 428 -2.20 18.10 -22.37
C SER A 428 -1.12 18.80 -21.56
N GLY A 429 -0.29 18.03 -20.82
CA GLY A 429 0.77 18.57 -19.96
C GLY A 429 0.30 19.43 -18.80
N THR A 430 -0.99 19.37 -18.44
CA THR A 430 -1.59 20.26 -17.43
C THR A 430 -1.26 19.87 -15.98
N SER A 431 -0.89 18.62 -15.72
CA SER A 431 -0.49 18.19 -14.37
C SER A 431 0.89 18.73 -13.99
N ASN A 432 0.94 19.37 -12.83
CA ASN A 432 2.16 19.91 -12.26
C ASN A 432 2.20 19.59 -10.75
N PHE A 433 2.52 18.34 -10.44
CA PHE A 433 2.50 17.82 -9.06
C PHE A 433 3.23 18.75 -8.09
N THR A 434 2.54 19.07 -7.00
CA THR A 434 3.10 19.73 -5.81
C THR A 434 2.66 18.99 -4.55
N PRO A 435 3.55 18.79 -3.57
CA PRO A 435 3.17 18.17 -2.30
C PRO A 435 2.24 19.10 -1.50
N LEU A 436 1.48 18.50 -0.58
CA LEU A 436 0.51 19.23 0.24
C LEU A 436 1.19 20.12 1.29
N TYR A 437 2.34 19.69 1.81
CA TYR A 437 3.09 20.41 2.82
C TYR A 437 4.61 20.28 2.62
N ASN A 438 5.34 21.22 3.24
CA ASN A 438 6.80 21.16 3.30
C ASN A 438 7.23 20.29 4.51
N TRP A 439 8.21 19.39 4.31
CA TRP A 439 8.74 18.54 5.39
C TRP A 439 9.41 19.36 6.51
N GLU A 440 9.90 20.55 6.23
CA GLU A 440 10.49 21.45 7.25
C GLU A 440 9.45 22.13 8.16
N SER A 441 8.15 22.02 7.87
CA SER A 441 7.10 22.49 8.76
C SER A 441 7.08 21.71 10.07
N SER A 442 6.48 22.25 11.13
CA SER A 442 6.36 21.52 12.40
C SER A 442 5.52 20.25 12.22
N VAL A 443 5.76 19.23 13.06
CA VAL A 443 4.97 17.98 13.03
C VAL A 443 3.48 18.28 13.21
N MET A 444 3.14 19.22 14.08
CA MET A 444 1.75 19.61 14.33
C MET A 444 1.11 20.26 13.11
N ASP A 445 1.85 21.13 12.39
CA ASP A 445 1.35 21.79 11.16
C ASP A 445 1.13 20.77 10.05
N LYS A 446 2.05 19.79 9.87
CA LYS A 446 1.88 18.70 8.90
C LYS A 446 0.61 17.90 9.17
N ILE A 447 0.40 17.50 10.44
CA ILE A 447 -0.80 16.75 10.85
C ILE A 447 -2.05 17.60 10.64
N ALA A 448 -2.03 18.88 11.04
CA ALA A 448 -3.16 19.78 10.89
C ALA A 448 -3.51 20.00 9.41
N THR A 449 -2.50 20.18 8.54
CA THR A 449 -2.71 20.35 7.10
C THR A 449 -3.41 19.15 6.49
N ILE A 450 -2.96 17.92 6.77
CA ILE A 450 -3.62 16.72 6.26
C ILE A 450 -5.05 16.60 6.82
N ALA A 451 -5.22 16.81 8.12
CA ALA A 451 -6.53 16.66 8.77
C ALA A 451 -7.57 17.66 8.24
N THR A 452 -7.20 18.91 8.06
CA THR A 452 -8.12 19.95 7.57
C THR A 452 -8.31 19.91 6.07
N GLU A 453 -7.22 19.82 5.31
CA GLU A 453 -7.26 19.89 3.85
C GLU A 453 -7.76 18.60 3.19
N ILE A 454 -7.29 17.44 3.64
CA ILE A 454 -7.65 16.14 3.04
C ILE A 454 -8.89 15.54 3.70
N TYR A 455 -8.94 15.50 5.04
CA TYR A 455 -10.06 14.86 5.72
C TYR A 455 -11.26 15.80 5.88
N GLY A 456 -11.03 17.11 5.97
CA GLY A 456 -12.07 18.12 6.19
C GLY A 456 -12.44 18.29 7.67
N ALA A 457 -11.52 17.97 8.58
CA ALA A 457 -11.68 18.21 10.01
C ALA A 457 -11.63 19.71 10.34
N GLU A 458 -12.27 20.12 11.42
CA GLU A 458 -12.18 21.51 11.92
C GLU A 458 -10.79 21.81 12.50
N HIS A 459 -10.28 20.87 13.33
CA HIS A 459 -8.96 20.96 13.96
C HIS A 459 -8.48 19.59 14.44
N VAL A 460 -7.29 19.58 15.05
CA VAL A 460 -6.65 18.37 15.58
C VAL A 460 -6.43 18.53 17.09
N ASP A 461 -6.88 17.55 17.85
CA ASP A 461 -6.59 17.40 19.28
C ASP A 461 -5.48 16.39 19.54
N TYR A 462 -4.77 16.56 20.64
CA TYR A 462 -3.67 15.71 21.06
C TYR A 462 -3.84 15.24 22.49
N THR A 463 -3.79 13.94 22.73
CA THR A 463 -3.75 13.38 24.09
C THR A 463 -2.45 13.76 24.81
N SER A 464 -2.42 13.58 26.13
CA SER A 464 -1.20 13.81 26.91
C SER A 464 -0.05 12.91 26.44
N LYS A 465 -0.34 11.68 26.00
CA LYS A 465 0.65 10.75 25.43
C LYS A 465 1.20 11.28 24.11
N ALA A 466 0.35 11.76 23.21
CA ALA A 466 0.78 12.35 21.94
C ALA A 466 1.66 13.60 22.16
N LYS A 467 1.30 14.47 23.11
CA LYS A 467 2.12 15.64 23.48
C LYS A 467 3.49 15.24 24.05
N ALA A 468 3.56 14.14 24.81
CA ALA A 468 4.85 13.60 25.27
C ALA A 468 5.69 13.06 24.10
N HIS A 469 5.06 12.40 23.13
CA HIS A 469 5.74 11.91 21.92
C HIS A 469 6.24 13.07 21.05
N LEU A 470 5.50 14.17 20.89
CA LEU A 470 5.98 15.37 20.17
C LEU A 470 7.27 15.92 20.81
N ARG A 471 7.30 16.03 22.15
CA ARG A 471 8.54 16.45 22.84
C ARG A 471 9.71 15.48 22.61
N LYS A 472 9.43 14.16 22.60
CA LYS A 472 10.44 13.14 22.30
C LYS A 472 10.98 13.29 20.88
N ILE A 473 10.13 13.51 19.90
CA ILE A 473 10.48 13.72 18.49
C ILE A 473 11.39 14.93 18.35
N ALA A 474 11.01 16.07 18.97
CA ALA A 474 11.83 17.28 18.97
C ALA A 474 13.21 17.06 19.61
N ASN A 475 13.26 16.37 20.77
CA ASN A 475 14.53 16.06 21.44
C ASN A 475 15.45 15.15 20.60
N LEU A 476 14.89 14.32 19.71
CA LEU A 476 15.64 13.48 18.78
C LEU A 476 16.00 14.20 17.46
N GLY A 477 15.54 15.45 17.26
CA GLY A 477 15.78 16.22 16.04
C GLY A 477 15.03 15.66 14.81
N LEU A 478 13.88 15.03 15.01
CA LEU A 478 13.12 14.32 13.97
C LEU A 478 11.91 15.12 13.42
N ASP A 479 11.83 16.42 13.74
CA ASP A 479 10.71 17.28 13.32
C ASP A 479 10.60 17.43 11.79
N HIS A 480 11.70 17.26 11.06
CA HIS A 480 11.77 17.33 9.61
C HIS A 480 11.16 16.12 8.89
N LEU A 481 10.84 15.03 9.61
CA LEU A 481 10.25 13.85 8.98
C LEU A 481 8.80 14.10 8.56
N PRO A 482 8.35 13.58 7.38
CA PRO A 482 6.95 13.59 7.00
C PRO A 482 6.10 12.76 7.96
N VAL A 483 4.79 12.97 7.91
CA VAL A 483 3.83 12.25 8.75
C VAL A 483 3.00 11.28 7.92
N CYS A 484 2.86 10.07 8.45
CA CYS A 484 2.05 8.98 7.89
C CYS A 484 0.89 8.74 8.84
N ILE A 485 -0.23 9.46 8.68
CA ILE A 485 -1.35 9.36 9.61
C ILE A 485 -2.01 7.98 9.52
N ALA A 486 -2.04 7.28 10.64
CA ALA A 486 -2.75 6.02 10.80
C ALA A 486 -4.20 6.30 11.21
N LYS A 487 -5.14 6.01 10.30
CA LYS A 487 -6.57 6.31 10.44
C LYS A 487 -7.41 5.15 9.89
N THR A 488 -8.66 5.06 10.33
CA THR A 488 -9.63 4.14 9.71
C THR A 488 -9.80 4.44 8.22
N GLN A 489 -9.90 3.40 7.41
CA GLN A 489 -10.16 3.52 5.97
C GLN A 489 -11.65 3.72 5.63
N LYS A 490 -12.54 3.58 6.62
CA LYS A 490 -13.99 3.57 6.40
C LYS A 490 -14.63 4.96 6.35
N SER A 491 -13.90 5.99 6.76
CA SER A 491 -14.40 7.36 6.86
C SER A 491 -13.29 8.35 6.55
N LEU A 492 -13.65 9.54 6.12
CA LEU A 492 -12.74 10.70 6.07
C LEU A 492 -12.33 11.14 7.48
N SER A 493 -13.16 10.89 8.51
CA SER A 493 -12.81 11.14 9.92
C SER A 493 -12.05 9.96 10.54
N ASP A 494 -11.65 10.08 11.81
CA ASP A 494 -11.12 8.99 12.64
C ASP A 494 -12.21 8.11 13.26
N ASN A 495 -13.50 8.47 13.08
CA ASN A 495 -14.66 7.68 13.49
C ASN A 495 -15.20 6.86 12.30
N PRO A 496 -15.10 5.52 12.33
CA PRO A 496 -15.53 4.67 11.20
C PRO A 496 -17.04 4.66 10.96
N LYS A 497 -17.84 5.27 11.84
CA LYS A 497 -19.31 5.36 11.70
C LYS A 497 -19.76 6.60 10.93
N LEU A 498 -18.89 7.59 10.74
CA LEU A 498 -19.20 8.80 9.99
C LEU A 498 -18.95 8.58 8.50
N LEU A 499 -19.98 8.16 7.79
CA LEU A 499 -19.91 7.86 6.35
C LEU A 499 -20.04 9.12 5.48
N GLY A 500 -19.78 8.98 4.19
CA GLY A 500 -19.95 10.05 3.20
C GLY A 500 -18.89 11.16 3.33
N ARG A 501 -19.35 12.38 3.46
CA ARG A 501 -18.52 13.58 3.69
C ARG A 501 -18.91 14.18 5.05
N PRO A 502 -18.34 13.69 6.16
CA PRO A 502 -18.62 14.22 7.49
C PRO A 502 -18.18 15.69 7.59
N LYS A 503 -18.88 16.44 8.46
CA LYS A 503 -18.60 17.84 8.80
C LYS A 503 -18.53 17.98 10.32
N ASP A 504 -17.98 19.09 10.79
CA ASP A 504 -17.98 19.48 12.19
C ASP A 504 -17.37 18.38 13.10
N PHE A 505 -16.24 17.79 12.66
CA PHE A 505 -15.52 16.76 13.39
C PHE A 505 -14.07 17.15 13.66
N ILE A 506 -13.51 16.54 14.70
CA ILE A 506 -12.14 16.75 15.16
C ILE A 506 -11.37 15.44 14.95
N ILE A 507 -10.12 15.53 14.53
CA ILE A 507 -9.18 14.40 14.54
C ILE A 507 -8.44 14.38 15.87
N THR A 508 -8.42 13.23 16.55
CA THR A 508 -7.68 13.08 17.80
C THR A 508 -6.44 12.22 17.63
N VAL A 509 -5.26 12.81 17.73
CA VAL A 509 -4.00 12.07 17.76
C VAL A 509 -3.79 11.49 19.16
N ARG A 510 -3.81 10.15 19.25
CA ARG A 510 -3.65 9.41 20.51
C ARG A 510 -2.20 9.24 20.91
N GLU A 511 -1.36 8.96 19.95
CA GLU A 511 0.10 8.79 20.09
C GLU A 511 0.78 8.97 18.74
N ILE A 512 2.12 9.13 18.76
CA ILE A 512 2.92 9.23 17.53
C ILE A 512 4.07 8.24 17.64
N GLU A 513 4.15 7.32 16.70
CA GLU A 513 5.25 6.37 16.62
C GLU A 513 6.37 6.90 15.75
N ILE A 514 7.58 6.45 16.03
CA ILE A 514 8.79 6.90 15.34
C ILE A 514 9.25 5.76 14.43
N ALA A 515 9.12 5.93 13.13
CA ALA A 515 9.62 5.02 12.10
C ALA A 515 10.78 5.70 11.34
N VAL A 516 11.83 6.05 12.07
CA VAL A 516 12.94 6.85 11.54
C VAL A 516 13.77 6.10 10.50
N GLY A 517 13.83 4.79 10.57
CA GLY A 517 14.45 3.95 9.53
C GLY A 517 13.70 4.06 8.21
N ALA A 518 12.37 4.01 8.25
CA ALA A 518 11.52 4.27 7.09
C ALA A 518 11.53 5.74 6.67
N GLY A 519 11.82 6.66 7.59
CA GLY A 519 11.92 8.10 7.33
C GLY A 519 10.59 8.84 7.44
N PHE A 520 9.71 8.42 8.36
CA PHE A 520 8.46 9.13 8.67
C PHE A 520 8.01 8.91 10.13
N LEU A 521 7.09 9.75 10.56
CA LEU A 521 6.40 9.65 11.85
C LEU A 521 4.99 9.09 11.63
N VAL A 522 4.47 8.32 12.58
CA VAL A 522 3.14 7.72 12.46
C VAL A 522 2.19 8.25 13.54
N PRO A 523 1.48 9.37 13.31
CA PRO A 523 0.40 9.82 14.17
C PRO A 523 -0.74 8.81 14.12
N ILE A 524 -1.13 8.27 15.29
CA ILE A 524 -2.19 7.27 15.40
C ILE A 524 -3.46 7.96 15.86
N THR A 525 -4.51 7.83 15.06
CA THR A 525 -5.85 8.33 15.33
C THR A 525 -6.83 7.15 15.37
N GLY A 526 -7.70 7.11 16.34
CA GLY A 526 -8.63 5.97 16.47
C GLY A 526 -7.97 4.64 16.89
N ASP A 527 -8.69 3.54 16.70
CA ASP A 527 -8.20 2.19 17.02
C ASP A 527 -7.59 1.54 15.78
N ILE A 528 -6.28 1.52 15.70
CA ILE A 528 -5.54 0.94 14.59
C ILE A 528 -5.02 -0.45 14.98
N MET A 529 -5.39 -1.42 14.17
CA MET A 529 -5.08 -2.82 14.43
C MET A 529 -3.89 -3.27 13.56
N ARG A 530 -2.74 -3.53 14.20
CA ARG A 530 -1.51 -3.97 13.54
C ARG A 530 -1.38 -5.49 13.46
N MET A 531 -2.13 -6.22 14.27
CA MET A 531 -2.27 -7.67 14.20
C MET A 531 -3.75 -7.99 14.07
N PRO A 532 -4.26 -8.16 12.84
CA PRO A 532 -5.64 -8.56 12.60
C PRO A 532 -5.94 -9.93 13.22
N GLY A 533 -7.20 -10.18 13.52
CA GLY A 533 -7.66 -11.53 13.84
C GLY A 533 -8.34 -12.15 12.63
N LEU A 534 -8.40 -13.48 12.58
CA LEU A 534 -9.26 -14.17 11.63
C LEU A 534 -10.74 -13.81 11.92
N PRO A 535 -11.58 -13.67 10.89
CA PRO A 535 -13.02 -13.47 11.04
C PRO A 535 -13.71 -14.75 11.56
N ALA A 536 -15.02 -14.66 11.79
CA ALA A 536 -15.80 -15.82 12.22
C ALA A 536 -15.79 -16.96 11.19
N THR A 537 -15.78 -16.60 9.90
CA THR A 537 -15.63 -17.54 8.77
C THR A 537 -14.47 -17.04 7.92
N PRO A 538 -13.24 -17.53 8.13
CA PRO A 538 -12.08 -17.10 7.36
C PRO A 538 -12.05 -17.77 5.97
N SER A 539 -11.45 -17.09 5.00
CA SER A 539 -11.26 -17.64 3.64
C SER A 539 -10.51 -18.98 3.64
N SER A 540 -9.66 -19.20 4.65
CA SER A 540 -8.92 -20.47 4.81
C SER A 540 -9.81 -21.72 4.94
N GLU A 541 -11.07 -21.59 5.35
CA GLU A 541 -12.00 -22.74 5.42
C GLU A 541 -12.41 -23.26 4.03
N GLY A 542 -12.31 -22.42 2.99
CA GLY A 542 -12.66 -22.80 1.62
C GLY A 542 -11.46 -23.15 0.73
N ILE A 543 -10.23 -22.91 1.21
CA ILE A 543 -9.01 -23.18 0.44
C ILE A 543 -8.59 -24.65 0.67
N ASP A 544 -8.38 -25.39 -0.42
CA ASP A 544 -7.95 -26.80 -0.37
C ASP A 544 -6.98 -27.10 -1.53
N VAL A 545 -6.34 -28.27 -1.46
CA VAL A 545 -5.43 -28.79 -2.49
C VAL A 545 -5.87 -30.20 -2.85
N ASN A 546 -6.10 -30.47 -4.14
CA ASN A 546 -6.45 -31.80 -4.62
C ASN A 546 -5.22 -32.72 -4.74
N ASP A 547 -5.45 -34.01 -5.09
CA ASP A 547 -4.40 -35.01 -5.22
C ASP A 547 -3.37 -34.70 -6.32
N ASP A 548 -3.72 -33.89 -7.29
CA ASP A 548 -2.84 -33.43 -8.37
C ASP A 548 -2.02 -32.17 -7.98
N GLY A 549 -2.20 -31.68 -6.74
CA GLY A 549 -1.54 -30.48 -6.24
C GLY A 549 -2.18 -29.15 -6.70
N GLU A 550 -3.37 -29.20 -7.28
CA GLU A 550 -4.08 -27.99 -7.71
C GLU A 550 -4.83 -27.37 -6.53
N ILE A 551 -4.68 -26.06 -6.40
CA ILE A 551 -5.35 -25.28 -5.36
C ILE A 551 -6.78 -24.96 -5.78
N THR A 552 -7.71 -25.06 -4.84
CA THR A 552 -9.12 -24.69 -4.98
C THR A 552 -9.50 -23.66 -3.92
N GLY A 553 -10.55 -22.89 -4.15
CA GLY A 553 -11.06 -21.92 -3.17
C GLY A 553 -10.17 -20.70 -2.91
N LEU A 554 -9.14 -20.49 -3.71
CA LEU A 554 -8.26 -19.30 -3.61
C LEU A 554 -8.86 -18.11 -4.40
N PHE A 555 -10.13 -17.78 -4.23
CA PHE A 555 -10.98 -16.75 -4.87
C PHE A 555 -11.71 -17.20 -6.14
#